data_5dd1affad485fff0583e36b3fd2644b9
#
_entry.id   5dd1affad485fff0583e36b3fd2644b9
#
_cell.length_a   1.000
_cell.length_b   1.000
_cell.length_c   1.000
_cell.angle_alpha   90.00
_cell.angle_beta   90.00
_cell.angle_gamma   90.00
#
_symmetry.space_group_name_H-M   'P 1'
#
loop_
_entity.id
_entity.type
_entity.pdbx_description
1 polymer ?
#
loop_
_entity_poly.entity_id
_entity_poly.type
_entity_poly.pdbx_seq_one_letter_code
_entity_poly.pdbx_strand_id
1 'polypeptide(L)'
;MVGFQHAVRHAADVAGILDDPARAMAAQAWVGGGAPAFAAELTRQRAALAAALEAALRRLAQEGDAVPSLGRPATSMSAVHGSFAGVEPAQLRRLVTGLTTAAGELPRAAQTLGAPEVAAIGSWSAAQADDLRRRLALILRDGGTLAPAPLVAFGLYGGHAPSTVTALLTGAAAGDAAALARLLDLQRQASDPTLAARVSAWWRLLDTSAREQAEKAQPALGLLDGLPVTVRDRANRALLATEKTRLAALLTTVAPHLALTWPAALDRVMLQLDHVKVIEQGLAQGGRNGRPPAYLLSFDLDSLGQAAISFGDPDAADRVVTYVPGMNTRLVSFGEDLNRAAVLWDQAHYFAPGQRIASIAWLGYRAPQVDWYLPVPGRSVATDGAADKGARTLASLVDGLRATHAPSGKAKLTMLGHSYGSLVTGKAAVLRPGRFADELVFVGSPGVGVWKAEELGVAPGKVWVGEAAGDPVGDFARYGNDPGDDSFGARRFYVEDGPFYLTFKAHSLYWDDDSESLKNLAHIVNGNYRKVTS
;
A
#
# COMPACT_ATOMS: atom_id res chain seq x y z
N MET A 1 -49.73 29.10 10.04
CA MET A 1 -49.61 28.15 8.93
C MET A 1 -49.00 28.87 7.75
N VAL A 2 -47.91 28.38 7.22
CA VAL A 2 -47.30 28.90 5.99
C VAL A 2 -48.23 28.48 4.85
N GLY A 3 -48.75 29.43 4.05
CA GLY A 3 -49.62 29.06 2.93
C GLY A 3 -48.91 28.16 1.94
N PHE A 4 -49.63 27.19 1.35
CA PHE A 4 -49.08 26.18 0.42
C PHE A 4 -48.20 26.82 -0.67
N GLN A 5 -48.66 27.93 -1.27
CA GLN A 5 -47.91 28.67 -2.29
C GLN A 5 -46.57 29.25 -1.78
N HIS A 6 -46.49 29.59 -0.49
CA HIS A 6 -45.22 30.00 0.12
C HIS A 6 -44.28 28.80 0.31
N ALA A 7 -44.83 27.67 0.73
CA ALA A 7 -44.07 26.44 0.84
C ALA A 7 -43.51 25.97 -0.53
N VAL A 8 -44.33 26.07 -1.58
CA VAL A 8 -43.92 25.73 -2.97
C VAL A 8 -42.73 26.60 -3.42
N ARG A 9 -42.83 27.92 -3.22
CA ARG A 9 -41.74 28.83 -3.57
C ARG A 9 -40.47 28.50 -2.80
N HIS A 10 -40.58 28.34 -1.50
CA HIS A 10 -39.42 28.04 -0.65
C HIS A 10 -38.78 26.68 -0.98
N ALA A 11 -39.57 25.65 -1.31
CA ALA A 11 -39.04 24.38 -1.79
C ALA A 11 -38.34 24.52 -3.15
N ALA A 12 -38.89 25.33 -4.06
CA ALA A 12 -38.29 25.62 -5.36
C ALA A 12 -36.93 26.33 -5.24
N ASP A 13 -36.84 27.30 -4.30
CA ASP A 13 -35.61 28.06 -4.05
C ASP A 13 -34.44 27.15 -3.63
N VAL A 14 -34.70 26.09 -2.86
CA VAL A 14 -33.64 25.17 -2.37
C VAL A 14 -33.49 23.88 -3.18
N ALA A 15 -34.43 23.57 -4.07
CA ALA A 15 -34.40 22.32 -4.86
C ALA A 15 -33.13 22.16 -5.70
N GLY A 16 -32.57 23.28 -6.19
CA GLY A 16 -31.36 23.33 -7.00
C GLY A 16 -30.07 23.58 -6.22
N ILE A 17 -30.08 23.62 -4.89
CA ILE A 17 -28.94 24.08 -4.08
C ILE A 17 -27.70 23.19 -4.21
N LEU A 18 -27.87 21.92 -4.56
CA LEU A 18 -26.78 20.97 -4.83
C LEU A 18 -26.36 20.92 -6.32
N ASP A 19 -26.94 21.78 -7.19
CA ASP A 19 -26.57 21.81 -8.61
C ASP A 19 -25.19 22.42 -8.84
N ASP A 20 -24.82 23.46 -8.05
CA ASP A 20 -23.47 24.04 -8.12
C ASP A 20 -22.37 23.06 -7.69
N PRO A 21 -22.51 22.35 -6.57
CA PRO A 21 -21.64 21.21 -6.25
C PRO A 21 -21.52 20.18 -7.37
N ALA A 22 -22.65 19.80 -7.99
CA ALA A 22 -22.66 18.84 -9.08
C ALA A 22 -21.94 19.37 -10.34
N ARG A 23 -22.13 20.65 -10.69
CA ARG A 23 -21.41 21.31 -11.79
C ARG A 23 -19.90 21.39 -11.52
N ALA A 24 -19.49 21.70 -10.28
CA ALA A 24 -18.08 21.73 -9.92
C ALA A 24 -17.44 20.36 -10.07
N MET A 25 -18.12 19.29 -9.68
CA MET A 25 -17.65 17.90 -9.90
C MET A 25 -17.62 17.53 -11.38
N ALA A 26 -18.62 17.93 -12.17
CA ALA A 26 -18.62 17.74 -13.62
C ALA A 26 -17.47 18.50 -14.32
N ALA A 27 -17.08 19.66 -13.77
CA ALA A 27 -15.91 20.44 -14.19
C ALA A 27 -14.59 19.93 -13.58
N GLN A 28 -14.57 18.68 -13.12
CA GLN A 28 -13.37 17.99 -12.63
C GLN A 28 -12.72 18.67 -11.41
N ALA A 29 -13.53 19.18 -10.47
CA ALA A 29 -13.02 19.72 -9.20
C ALA A 29 -12.03 18.75 -8.55
N TRP A 30 -12.28 17.45 -8.78
CA TRP A 30 -11.42 16.37 -8.34
C TRP A 30 -11.72 15.11 -9.18
N VAL A 31 -10.68 14.38 -9.59
CA VAL A 31 -10.76 13.16 -10.41
C VAL A 31 -9.90 12.05 -9.82
N GLY A 32 -10.32 10.80 -10.04
CA GLY A 32 -9.64 9.62 -9.50
C GLY A 32 -9.86 9.43 -8.00
N GLY A 33 -9.22 8.44 -7.42
CA GLY A 33 -9.35 8.13 -6.00
C GLY A 33 -10.80 8.03 -5.54
N GLY A 34 -11.18 8.85 -4.56
CA GLY A 34 -12.54 8.90 -3.99
C GLY A 34 -13.58 9.68 -4.81
N ALA A 35 -13.19 10.35 -5.92
CA ALA A 35 -14.12 11.18 -6.70
C ALA A 35 -15.35 10.41 -7.23
N PRO A 36 -15.24 9.16 -7.74
CA PRO A 36 -16.40 8.40 -8.17
C PRO A 36 -17.42 8.14 -7.05
N ALA A 37 -16.93 7.80 -5.86
CA ALA A 37 -17.79 7.54 -4.70
C ALA A 37 -18.50 8.81 -4.22
N PHE A 38 -17.78 9.95 -4.20
CA PHE A 38 -18.34 11.24 -3.87
C PHE A 38 -19.40 11.69 -4.89
N ALA A 39 -19.11 11.56 -6.20
CA ALA A 39 -20.04 11.90 -7.27
C ALA A 39 -21.34 11.07 -7.20
N ALA A 40 -21.21 9.77 -6.91
CA ALA A 40 -22.35 8.89 -6.70
C ALA A 40 -23.18 9.30 -5.48
N GLU A 41 -22.53 9.65 -4.37
CA GLU A 41 -23.19 10.12 -3.15
C GLU A 41 -23.90 11.46 -3.38
N LEU A 42 -23.21 12.42 -4.00
CA LEU A 42 -23.80 13.71 -4.34
C LEU A 42 -25.04 13.54 -5.25
N THR A 43 -25.01 12.60 -6.18
CA THR A 43 -26.17 12.26 -7.01
C THR A 43 -27.33 11.73 -6.16
N ARG A 44 -27.05 10.83 -5.21
CA ARG A 44 -28.07 10.31 -4.27
C ARG A 44 -28.67 11.42 -3.42
N GLN A 45 -27.84 12.31 -2.88
CA GLN A 45 -28.29 13.43 -2.04
C GLN A 45 -29.18 14.43 -2.83
N ARG A 46 -28.86 14.68 -4.11
CA ARG A 46 -29.72 15.49 -4.99
C ARG A 46 -31.10 14.85 -5.21
N ALA A 47 -31.13 13.56 -5.47
CA ALA A 47 -32.40 12.83 -5.65
C ALA A 47 -33.21 12.78 -4.34
N ALA A 48 -32.54 12.54 -3.21
CA ALA A 48 -33.15 12.51 -1.89
C ALA A 48 -33.73 13.90 -1.52
N LEU A 49 -33.03 15.00 -1.85
CA LEU A 49 -33.52 16.35 -1.62
C LEU A 49 -34.84 16.60 -2.39
N ALA A 50 -34.87 16.30 -3.69
CA ALA A 50 -36.08 16.48 -4.49
C ALA A 50 -37.26 15.67 -3.91
N ALA A 51 -37.01 14.39 -3.59
CA ALA A 51 -38.04 13.51 -3.01
C ALA A 51 -38.55 14.01 -1.65
N ALA A 52 -37.65 14.49 -0.77
CA ALA A 52 -38.01 15.01 0.55
C ALA A 52 -38.83 16.31 0.46
N LEU A 53 -38.45 17.21 -0.44
CA LEU A 53 -39.17 18.44 -0.69
C LEU A 53 -40.58 18.16 -1.26
N GLU A 54 -40.69 17.31 -2.25
CA GLU A 54 -41.98 16.90 -2.82
C GLU A 54 -42.87 16.19 -1.78
N ALA A 55 -42.27 15.34 -0.92
CA ALA A 55 -43.01 14.71 0.18
C ALA A 55 -43.52 15.73 1.20
N ALA A 56 -42.71 16.74 1.52
CA ALA A 56 -43.12 17.85 2.40
C ALA A 56 -44.28 18.65 1.79
N LEU A 57 -44.20 18.99 0.50
CA LEU A 57 -45.27 19.68 -0.20
C LEU A 57 -46.55 18.85 -0.27
N ARG A 58 -46.49 17.55 -0.50
CA ARG A 58 -47.66 16.65 -0.44
C ARG A 58 -48.32 16.61 0.93
N ARG A 59 -47.55 16.74 2.02
CA ARG A 59 -48.11 16.83 3.39
C ARG A 59 -48.81 18.14 3.66
N LEU A 60 -48.41 19.23 2.98
CA LEU A 60 -48.97 20.56 3.15
C LEU A 60 -50.09 20.87 2.16
N ALA A 61 -50.23 20.12 1.09
CA ALA A 61 -51.24 20.29 0.05
C ALA A 61 -52.67 20.04 0.58
N GLN A 62 -53.62 20.87 0.15
CA GLN A 62 -55.05 20.71 0.39
C GLN A 62 -55.73 20.19 -0.89
N GLU A 63 -57.04 19.91 -0.78
CA GLU A 63 -57.81 19.45 -1.93
C GLU A 63 -57.80 20.50 -3.06
N GLY A 64 -57.32 20.10 -4.24
CA GLY A 64 -57.14 20.99 -5.40
C GLY A 64 -55.72 21.57 -5.59
N ASP A 65 -54.81 21.41 -4.61
CA ASP A 65 -53.42 21.86 -4.77
C ASP A 65 -52.58 20.91 -5.65
N ALA A 66 -51.92 21.48 -6.65
CA ALA A 66 -50.98 20.73 -7.50
C ALA A 66 -49.54 20.78 -6.91
N VAL A 67 -49.00 19.63 -6.56
CA VAL A 67 -47.59 19.53 -6.09
C VAL A 67 -46.65 19.49 -7.31
N PRO A 68 -45.75 20.50 -7.45
CA PRO A 68 -44.81 20.51 -8.56
C PRO A 68 -43.76 19.39 -8.42
N SER A 69 -43.27 18.87 -9.57
CA SER A 69 -42.11 18.04 -9.58
C SER A 69 -40.87 18.90 -9.41
N LEU A 70 -40.04 18.56 -8.42
CA LEU A 70 -38.79 19.24 -8.08
C LEU A 70 -37.56 18.41 -8.50
N GLY A 71 -37.76 17.30 -9.24
CA GLY A 71 -36.70 16.50 -9.77
C GLY A 71 -35.74 17.31 -10.64
N ARG A 72 -34.44 17.12 -10.42
CA ARG A 72 -33.39 17.82 -11.18
C ARG A 72 -32.82 16.90 -12.24
N PRO A 73 -32.47 17.43 -13.44
CA PRO A 73 -31.83 16.63 -14.46
C PRO A 73 -30.50 16.05 -13.97
N ALA A 74 -30.20 14.86 -14.43
CA ALA A 74 -28.93 14.21 -14.11
C ALA A 74 -27.76 15.08 -14.60
N THR A 75 -26.82 15.37 -13.72
CA THR A 75 -25.54 16.00 -14.09
C THR A 75 -24.53 14.88 -14.31
N SER A 76 -24.02 14.74 -15.54
CA SER A 76 -22.95 13.80 -15.83
C SER A 76 -21.68 14.24 -15.12
N MET A 77 -21.34 13.57 -14.04
CA MET A 77 -20.09 13.73 -13.33
C MET A 77 -19.16 12.61 -13.78
N SER A 78 -18.32 12.87 -14.79
CA SER A 78 -17.39 11.89 -15.32
C SER A 78 -16.40 11.45 -14.25
N ALA A 79 -16.56 10.23 -13.77
CA ALA A 79 -15.60 9.59 -12.91
C ALA A 79 -14.49 8.97 -13.77
N VAL A 80 -13.31 9.58 -13.81
CA VAL A 80 -12.15 8.95 -14.39
C VAL A 80 -11.70 7.82 -13.47
N HIS A 81 -11.90 6.59 -13.91
CA HIS A 81 -11.40 5.41 -13.19
C HIS A 81 -9.92 5.20 -13.55
N GLY A 82 -9.05 5.17 -12.55
CA GLY A 82 -7.62 4.88 -12.74
C GLY A 82 -6.78 5.22 -11.52
N SER A 83 -5.50 4.94 -11.63
CA SER A 83 -4.49 5.28 -10.61
C SER A 83 -4.14 6.79 -10.56
N PHE A 84 -4.69 7.57 -11.49
CA PHE A 84 -4.52 9.01 -11.53
C PHE A 84 -5.51 9.71 -10.57
N ALA A 85 -5.00 10.61 -9.74
CA ALA A 85 -5.80 11.54 -8.97
C ALA A 85 -5.38 12.97 -9.31
N GLY A 86 -6.34 13.82 -9.61
CA GLY A 86 -6.11 15.22 -9.95
C GLY A 86 -7.11 16.12 -9.23
N VAL A 87 -6.69 17.34 -8.94
CA VAL A 87 -7.53 18.37 -8.30
C VAL A 87 -7.37 19.68 -9.05
N GLU A 88 -8.49 20.31 -9.39
CA GLU A 88 -8.53 21.68 -9.88
C GLU A 88 -8.93 22.62 -8.70
N PRO A 89 -7.99 23.40 -8.13
CA PRO A 89 -8.24 24.15 -6.90
C PRO A 89 -9.37 25.15 -7.00
N ALA A 90 -9.59 25.77 -8.16
CA ALA A 90 -10.66 26.73 -8.36
C ALA A 90 -12.03 26.06 -8.34
N GLN A 91 -12.17 24.91 -9.00
CA GLN A 91 -13.41 24.13 -9.00
C GLN A 91 -13.66 23.50 -7.63
N LEU A 92 -12.60 23.07 -6.94
CA LEU A 92 -12.73 22.54 -5.58
C LEU A 92 -13.21 23.61 -4.60
N ARG A 93 -12.75 24.88 -4.72
CA ARG A 93 -13.31 25.98 -3.94
C ARG A 93 -14.80 26.19 -4.22
N ARG A 94 -15.23 26.12 -5.48
CA ARG A 94 -16.65 26.21 -5.86
C ARG A 94 -17.45 25.06 -5.24
N LEU A 95 -16.94 23.85 -5.29
CA LEU A 95 -17.57 22.69 -4.64
C LEU A 95 -17.77 22.92 -3.14
N VAL A 96 -16.71 23.35 -2.44
CA VAL A 96 -16.76 23.68 -1.00
C VAL A 96 -17.76 24.79 -0.71
N THR A 97 -17.76 25.86 -1.50
CA THR A 97 -18.71 26.99 -1.33
C THR A 97 -20.14 26.54 -1.51
N GLY A 98 -20.46 25.79 -2.57
CA GLY A 98 -21.80 25.29 -2.82
C GLY A 98 -22.33 24.37 -1.72
N LEU A 99 -21.47 23.45 -1.22
CA LEU A 99 -21.82 22.61 -0.07
C LEU A 99 -22.00 23.42 1.23
N THR A 100 -21.21 24.48 1.43
CA THR A 100 -21.36 25.36 2.60
C THR A 100 -22.69 26.15 2.53
N THR A 101 -23.09 26.60 1.35
CA THR A 101 -24.40 27.25 1.13
C THR A 101 -25.52 26.25 1.43
N ALA A 102 -25.44 25.01 0.91
CA ALA A 102 -26.45 23.99 1.20
C ALA A 102 -26.55 23.69 2.70
N ALA A 103 -25.39 23.60 3.39
CA ALA A 103 -25.34 23.40 4.84
C ALA A 103 -26.05 24.49 5.65
N GLY A 104 -26.06 25.73 5.17
CA GLY A 104 -26.73 26.85 5.84
C GLY A 104 -28.22 26.96 5.52
N GLU A 105 -28.62 26.72 4.27
CA GLU A 105 -30.00 26.95 3.81
C GLU A 105 -30.92 25.72 4.03
N LEU A 106 -30.44 24.49 3.89
CA LEU A 106 -31.28 23.30 4.02
C LEU A 106 -31.87 23.10 5.43
N PRO A 107 -31.16 23.38 6.55
CA PRO A 107 -31.80 23.33 7.87
C PRO A 107 -32.92 24.33 8.06
N ARG A 108 -32.81 25.53 7.49
CA ARG A 108 -33.86 26.55 7.52
C ARG A 108 -35.08 26.12 6.71
N ALA A 109 -34.84 25.60 5.51
CA ALA A 109 -35.91 25.05 4.68
C ALA A 109 -36.61 23.88 5.37
N ALA A 110 -35.85 23.03 6.04
CA ALA A 110 -36.40 21.91 6.82
C ALA A 110 -37.33 22.34 7.93
N GLN A 111 -37.00 23.41 8.64
CA GLN A 111 -37.87 23.99 9.68
C GLN A 111 -39.14 24.57 9.08
N THR A 112 -39.03 25.34 7.98
CA THR A 112 -40.19 25.97 7.32
C THR A 112 -41.15 24.95 6.75
N LEU A 113 -40.64 23.84 6.21
CA LEU A 113 -41.41 22.82 5.51
C LEU A 113 -41.79 21.62 6.41
N GLY A 114 -41.32 21.57 7.67
CA GLY A 114 -41.51 20.42 8.54
C GLY A 114 -40.88 19.13 7.98
N ALA A 115 -39.67 19.21 7.38
CA ALA A 115 -39.05 18.15 6.62
C ALA A 115 -37.65 17.82 7.22
N PRO A 116 -37.55 17.01 8.28
CA PRO A 116 -36.29 16.66 8.94
C PRO A 116 -35.30 15.98 8.00
N GLU A 117 -35.76 15.29 6.97
CA GLU A 117 -34.94 14.64 5.95
C GLU A 117 -34.11 15.69 5.16
N VAL A 118 -34.64 16.89 4.95
CA VAL A 118 -33.93 17.99 4.30
C VAL A 118 -32.81 18.52 5.22
N ALA A 119 -33.02 18.54 6.54
CA ALA A 119 -32.00 18.93 7.50
C ALA A 119 -30.84 17.90 7.52
N ALA A 120 -31.12 16.62 7.38
CA ALA A 120 -30.09 15.59 7.30
C ALA A 120 -29.16 15.79 6.09
N ILE A 121 -29.71 16.21 4.93
CA ILE A 121 -28.91 16.56 3.74
C ILE A 121 -28.05 17.79 4.00
N GLY A 122 -28.57 18.78 4.73
CA GLY A 122 -27.81 19.95 5.19
C GLY A 122 -26.62 19.56 6.07
N SER A 123 -26.83 18.65 7.02
CA SER A 123 -25.78 18.11 7.89
C SER A 123 -24.72 17.34 7.11
N TRP A 124 -25.13 16.52 6.14
CA TRP A 124 -24.20 15.86 5.22
C TRP A 124 -23.38 16.89 4.44
N SER A 125 -24.01 17.92 3.89
CA SER A 125 -23.34 18.99 3.14
C SER A 125 -22.30 19.71 3.98
N ALA A 126 -22.59 19.98 5.27
CA ALA A 126 -21.66 20.59 6.22
C ALA A 126 -20.43 19.72 6.43
N ALA A 127 -20.63 18.44 6.71
CA ALA A 127 -19.55 17.49 6.93
C ALA A 127 -18.62 17.37 5.70
N GLN A 128 -19.20 17.37 4.49
CA GLN A 128 -18.42 17.31 3.26
C GLN A 128 -17.67 18.63 3.00
N ALA A 129 -18.31 19.77 3.22
CA ALA A 129 -17.67 21.08 3.06
C ALA A 129 -16.45 21.23 3.99
N ASP A 130 -16.58 20.79 5.23
CA ASP A 130 -15.50 20.86 6.22
C ASP A 130 -14.34 19.91 5.86
N ASP A 131 -14.64 18.70 5.42
CA ASP A 131 -13.61 17.75 4.99
C ASP A 131 -12.85 18.25 3.76
N LEU A 132 -13.56 18.69 2.73
CA LEU A 132 -12.95 19.22 1.51
C LEU A 132 -12.18 20.52 1.76
N ARG A 133 -12.63 21.36 2.70
CA ARG A 133 -11.92 22.59 3.09
C ARG A 133 -10.58 22.27 3.75
N ARG A 134 -10.53 21.27 4.64
CA ARG A 134 -9.27 20.82 5.24
C ARG A 134 -8.30 20.30 4.17
N ARG A 135 -8.78 19.50 3.21
CA ARG A 135 -7.98 18.97 2.11
C ARG A 135 -7.47 20.06 1.18
N LEU A 136 -8.32 21.05 0.85
CA LEU A 136 -7.93 22.21 0.06
C LEU A 136 -6.84 23.04 0.76
N ALA A 137 -6.94 23.21 2.08
CA ALA A 137 -5.93 23.91 2.86
C ALA A 137 -4.57 23.21 2.83
N LEU A 138 -4.53 21.87 2.82
CA LEU A 138 -3.29 21.11 2.66
C LEU A 138 -2.64 21.36 1.30
N ILE A 139 -3.43 21.39 0.21
CA ILE A 139 -2.92 21.64 -1.15
C ILE A 139 -2.34 23.06 -1.28
N LEU A 140 -3.01 24.06 -0.66
CA LEU A 140 -2.59 25.46 -0.77
C LEU A 140 -1.38 25.79 0.12
N ARG A 141 -1.17 25.05 1.21
CA ARG A 141 -0.05 25.25 2.16
C ARG A 141 1.31 24.93 1.53
N ASP A 142 1.35 24.00 0.58
CA ASP A 142 2.56 23.56 -0.09
C ASP A 142 2.89 24.38 -1.36
N GLY A 143 2.41 25.63 -1.45
CA GLY A 143 2.79 26.58 -2.52
C GLY A 143 2.27 26.24 -3.91
N GLY A 144 1.24 25.38 -4.01
CA GLY A 144 0.60 25.04 -5.30
C GLY A 144 1.43 24.13 -6.22
N THR A 145 2.61 23.71 -5.80
CA THR A 145 3.32 22.59 -6.46
C THR A 145 2.61 21.31 -6.07
N LEU A 146 2.22 20.53 -7.07
CA LEU A 146 1.55 19.23 -6.90
C LEU A 146 2.53 18.22 -6.27
N ALA A 147 2.78 18.37 -4.98
CA ALA A 147 3.43 17.32 -4.22
C ALA A 147 2.53 16.08 -4.14
N PRO A 148 3.04 14.85 -4.26
CA PRO A 148 2.22 13.62 -4.24
C PRO A 148 1.35 13.47 -2.99
N ALA A 149 1.78 14.01 -1.86
CA ALA A 149 1.09 13.90 -0.57
C ALA A 149 -0.33 14.52 -0.53
N PRO A 150 -0.61 15.71 -1.10
CA PRO A 150 -1.96 16.26 -1.13
C PRO A 150 -2.94 15.45 -1.98
N LEU A 151 -2.49 14.84 -3.09
CA LEU A 151 -3.35 14.05 -3.98
C LEU A 151 -3.84 12.77 -3.31
N VAL A 152 -3.04 12.17 -2.44
CA VAL A 152 -3.42 10.98 -1.66
C VAL A 152 -4.56 11.29 -0.69
N ALA A 153 -4.64 12.52 -0.15
CA ALA A 153 -5.75 12.93 0.71
C ALA A 153 -7.12 12.82 0.02
N PHE A 154 -7.17 12.93 -1.31
CA PHE A 154 -8.41 12.79 -2.10
C PHE A 154 -8.71 11.34 -2.54
N GLY A 155 -7.74 10.42 -2.40
CA GLY A 155 -7.95 9.00 -2.66
C GLY A 155 -8.87 8.30 -1.66
N LEU A 156 -9.13 8.89 -0.51
CA LEU A 156 -9.73 8.26 0.67
C LEU A 156 -11.21 8.61 0.90
N TYR A 157 -11.94 9.09 -0.11
CA TYR A 157 -13.36 9.32 0.05
C TYR A 157 -14.14 8.00 0.11
N GLY A 158 -14.61 7.64 1.28
CA GLY A 158 -15.64 6.63 1.48
C GLY A 158 -16.70 7.28 2.39
N GLY A 159 -17.95 7.31 1.97
CA GLY A 159 -19.09 8.02 2.53
C GLY A 159 -19.47 7.77 3.99
N HIS A 160 -18.52 7.47 4.84
CA HIS A 160 -18.65 7.40 6.29
C HIS A 160 -17.73 8.44 6.89
N ALA A 161 -18.13 9.04 8.01
CA ALA A 161 -17.22 9.78 8.88
C ALA A 161 -15.93 8.99 9.02
N PRO A 162 -14.73 9.62 8.98
CA PRO A 162 -13.49 8.87 9.05
C PRO A 162 -13.54 8.03 10.31
N SER A 163 -13.87 6.73 10.14
CA SER A 163 -13.70 5.78 11.23
C SER A 163 -12.24 5.90 11.61
N THR A 164 -11.96 6.35 12.83
CA THR A 164 -10.57 6.46 13.28
C THR A 164 -9.91 5.12 13.01
N VAL A 165 -8.64 5.08 12.66
CA VAL A 165 -7.90 3.81 12.48
C VAL A 165 -8.17 2.87 13.68
N THR A 166 -8.35 3.41 14.88
CA THR A 166 -8.74 2.67 16.08
C THR A 166 -10.09 1.97 15.93
N ALA A 167 -11.11 2.63 15.36
CA ALA A 167 -12.41 1.99 15.13
C ALA A 167 -12.32 0.87 14.10
N LEU A 168 -11.54 1.07 13.01
CA LEU A 168 -11.28 0.01 12.04
C LEU A 168 -10.54 -1.18 12.68
N LEU A 169 -9.53 -0.93 13.52
CA LEU A 169 -8.79 -1.97 14.24
C LEU A 169 -9.70 -2.76 15.17
N THR A 170 -10.57 -2.07 15.91
CA THR A 170 -11.54 -2.71 16.82
C THR A 170 -12.55 -3.54 16.03
N GLY A 171 -13.08 -3.01 14.92
CA GLY A 171 -13.98 -3.76 14.04
C GLY A 171 -13.31 -4.99 13.43
N ALA A 172 -12.11 -4.84 12.91
CA ALA A 172 -11.34 -5.95 12.35
C ALA A 172 -11.05 -7.05 13.40
N ALA A 173 -10.69 -6.66 14.63
CA ALA A 173 -10.48 -7.60 15.72
C ALA A 173 -11.77 -8.35 16.15
N ALA A 174 -12.92 -7.75 15.92
CA ALA A 174 -14.22 -8.38 16.13
C ALA A 174 -14.70 -9.24 14.93
N GLY A 175 -13.87 -9.37 13.87
CA GLY A 175 -14.19 -10.18 12.69
C GLY A 175 -14.81 -9.40 11.53
N ASP A 176 -14.87 -8.06 11.59
CA ASP A 176 -15.34 -7.23 10.46
C ASP A 176 -14.31 -7.24 9.30
N ALA A 177 -14.63 -8.04 8.29
CA ALA A 177 -13.80 -8.17 7.09
C ALA A 177 -13.68 -6.87 6.29
N ALA A 178 -14.72 -6.01 6.31
CA ALA A 178 -14.68 -4.73 5.59
C ALA A 178 -13.74 -3.74 6.29
N ALA A 179 -13.74 -3.70 7.62
CA ALA A 179 -12.80 -2.91 8.41
C ALA A 179 -11.35 -3.35 8.15
N LEU A 180 -11.09 -4.67 8.13
CA LEU A 180 -9.76 -5.19 7.80
C LEU A 180 -9.35 -4.85 6.37
N ALA A 181 -10.22 -5.07 5.40
CA ALA A 181 -9.94 -4.74 4.00
C ALA A 181 -9.56 -3.27 3.85
N ARG A 182 -10.24 -2.37 4.58
CA ARG A 182 -9.92 -0.94 4.60
C ARG A 182 -8.55 -0.63 5.20
N LEU A 183 -8.17 -1.30 6.29
CA LEU A 183 -6.84 -1.17 6.89
C LEU A 183 -5.74 -1.63 5.93
N LEU A 184 -5.94 -2.77 5.27
CA LEU A 184 -4.99 -3.30 4.28
C LEU A 184 -4.89 -2.38 3.04
N ASP A 185 -5.98 -1.73 2.64
CA ASP A 185 -5.95 -0.70 1.59
C ASP A 185 -5.11 0.51 1.99
N LEU A 186 -5.31 1.03 3.20
CA LEU A 186 -4.51 2.14 3.75
C LEU A 186 -3.02 1.76 3.81
N GLN A 187 -2.72 0.53 4.23
CA GLN A 187 -1.37 -0.01 4.26
C GLN A 187 -0.74 -0.07 2.87
N ARG A 188 -1.44 -0.61 1.86
CA ARG A 188 -0.95 -0.68 0.47
C ARG A 188 -0.70 0.69 -0.15
N GLN A 189 -1.47 1.70 0.24
CA GLN A 189 -1.28 3.07 -0.22
C GLN A 189 -0.06 3.73 0.44
N ALA A 190 0.32 3.31 1.64
CA ALA A 190 1.42 3.85 2.46
C ALA A 190 1.40 5.39 2.59
N SER A 191 0.21 5.99 2.51
CA SER A 191 0.02 7.44 2.56
C SER A 191 0.11 8.00 3.98
N ASP A 192 -0.15 7.16 4.98
CA ASP A 192 -0.01 7.50 6.40
C ASP A 192 1.18 6.73 7.00
N PRO A 193 2.34 7.37 7.18
CA PRO A 193 3.52 6.72 7.75
C PRO A 193 3.35 6.39 9.24
N THR A 194 2.26 6.83 9.86
CA THR A 194 1.95 6.55 11.28
C THR A 194 1.02 5.34 11.45
N LEU A 195 0.48 4.79 10.37
CA LEU A 195 -0.49 3.68 10.43
C LEU A 195 0.06 2.49 11.24
N ALA A 196 1.25 2.02 10.88
CA ALA A 196 1.88 0.88 11.57
C ALA A 196 2.16 1.17 13.06
N ALA A 197 2.58 2.39 13.40
CA ALA A 197 2.76 2.81 14.79
C ALA A 197 1.42 2.81 15.57
N ARG A 198 0.33 3.19 14.92
CA ARG A 198 -1.03 3.15 15.52
C ARG A 198 -1.51 1.72 15.70
N VAL A 199 -1.25 0.84 14.73
CA VAL A 199 -1.52 -0.61 14.85
C VAL A 199 -0.75 -1.18 16.03
N SER A 200 0.55 -0.90 16.15
CA SER A 200 1.40 -1.36 17.24
C SER A 200 0.93 -0.83 18.60
N ALA A 201 0.59 0.46 18.69
CA ALA A 201 0.08 1.07 19.91
C ALA A 201 -1.26 0.44 20.35
N TRP A 202 -2.19 0.27 19.41
CA TRP A 202 -3.48 -0.38 19.67
C TRP A 202 -3.29 -1.82 20.18
N TRP A 203 -2.44 -2.62 19.52
CA TRP A 203 -2.17 -3.99 19.92
C TRP A 203 -1.61 -4.10 21.35
N ARG A 204 -0.72 -3.18 21.71
CA ARG A 204 -0.15 -3.14 23.06
C ARG A 204 -1.17 -2.81 24.16
N LEU A 205 -2.24 -2.09 23.83
CA LEU A 205 -3.32 -1.77 24.76
C LEU A 205 -4.27 -2.95 25.02
N LEU A 206 -4.31 -3.95 24.14
CA LEU A 206 -5.13 -5.14 24.33
C LEU A 206 -4.51 -6.05 25.41
N ASP A 207 -5.35 -6.59 26.27
CA ASP A 207 -4.96 -7.67 27.18
C ASP A 207 -4.78 -9.01 26.42
N THR A 208 -4.27 -10.02 27.08
CA THR A 208 -4.00 -11.34 26.49
C THR A 208 -5.24 -11.97 25.88
N SER A 209 -6.37 -11.93 26.60
CA SER A 209 -7.64 -12.51 26.13
C SER A 209 -8.16 -11.82 24.88
N ALA A 210 -8.11 -10.48 24.84
CA ALA A 210 -8.53 -9.70 23.68
C ALA A 210 -7.63 -9.95 22.46
N ARG A 211 -6.31 -10.13 22.65
CA ARG A 211 -5.38 -10.51 21.56
C ARG A 211 -5.71 -11.88 21.00
N GLU A 212 -5.90 -12.88 21.85
CA GLU A 212 -6.26 -14.24 21.43
C GLU A 212 -7.60 -14.27 20.70
N GLN A 213 -8.58 -13.52 21.17
CA GLN A 213 -9.89 -13.39 20.50
C GLN A 213 -9.75 -12.74 19.13
N ALA A 214 -8.98 -11.67 19.00
CA ALA A 214 -8.75 -10.99 17.75
C ALA A 214 -8.06 -11.90 16.71
N GLU A 215 -7.00 -12.63 17.10
CA GLU A 215 -6.31 -13.58 16.22
C GLU A 215 -7.23 -14.72 15.78
N LYS A 216 -8.08 -15.22 16.68
CA LYS A 216 -9.03 -16.30 16.37
C LYS A 216 -10.17 -15.82 15.46
N ALA A 217 -10.71 -14.62 15.73
CA ALA A 217 -11.81 -14.05 14.95
C ALA A 217 -11.39 -13.65 13.54
N GLN A 218 -10.15 -13.17 13.39
CA GLN A 218 -9.65 -12.64 12.11
C GLN A 218 -8.15 -12.95 11.92
N PRO A 219 -7.76 -14.17 11.51
CA PRO A 219 -6.37 -14.52 11.27
C PRO A 219 -5.66 -13.59 10.26
N ALA A 220 -6.39 -13.06 9.27
CA ALA A 220 -5.85 -12.14 8.29
C ALA A 220 -5.37 -10.79 8.89
N LEU A 221 -5.61 -10.52 10.19
CA LEU A 221 -4.92 -9.44 10.93
C LEU A 221 -3.40 -9.58 10.86
N GLY A 222 -2.86 -10.80 10.77
CA GLY A 222 -1.43 -11.06 10.59
C GLY A 222 -0.79 -10.39 9.38
N LEU A 223 -1.58 -9.94 8.41
CA LEU A 223 -1.12 -9.19 7.24
C LEU A 223 -0.86 -7.70 7.54
N LEU A 224 -1.27 -7.20 8.72
CA LEU A 224 -1.06 -5.79 9.08
C LEU A 224 0.37 -5.55 9.57
N ASP A 225 1.02 -4.55 8.99
CA ASP A 225 2.29 -4.02 9.48
C ASP A 225 2.09 -3.31 10.82
N GLY A 226 3.06 -3.47 11.73
CA GLY A 226 2.99 -2.91 13.09
C GLY A 226 2.46 -3.88 14.15
N LEU A 227 1.96 -5.06 13.79
CA LEU A 227 1.79 -6.15 14.73
C LEU A 227 3.15 -6.83 15.01
N PRO A 228 3.37 -7.35 16.25
CA PRO A 228 4.58 -8.12 16.53
C PRO A 228 4.77 -9.28 15.57
N VAL A 229 6.01 -9.53 15.16
CA VAL A 229 6.35 -10.55 14.16
C VAL A 229 5.87 -11.95 14.57
N THR A 230 5.98 -12.30 15.84
CA THR A 230 5.49 -13.58 16.36
C THR A 230 3.96 -13.73 16.25
N VAL A 231 3.22 -12.64 16.36
CA VAL A 231 1.77 -12.60 16.14
C VAL A 231 1.46 -12.74 14.66
N ARG A 232 2.17 -12.00 13.82
CA ARG A 232 2.02 -12.08 12.36
C ARG A 232 2.28 -13.51 11.87
N ASP A 233 3.39 -14.11 12.28
CA ASP A 233 3.74 -15.47 11.88
C ASP A 233 2.66 -16.49 12.28
N ARG A 234 2.23 -16.47 13.54
CA ARG A 234 1.19 -17.39 14.02
C ARG A 234 -0.12 -17.24 13.25
N ALA A 235 -0.58 -16.02 13.08
CA ALA A 235 -1.83 -15.71 12.38
C ALA A 235 -1.73 -16.05 10.87
N ASN A 236 -0.63 -15.68 10.21
CA ASN A 236 -0.40 -15.95 8.80
C ASN A 236 -0.24 -17.46 8.52
N ARG A 237 0.41 -18.23 9.40
CA ARG A 237 0.47 -19.70 9.27
C ARG A 237 -0.91 -20.34 9.41
N ALA A 238 -1.74 -19.86 10.34
CA ALA A 238 -3.11 -20.33 10.47
C ALA A 238 -3.95 -20.01 9.22
N LEU A 239 -3.82 -18.79 8.68
CA LEU A 239 -4.47 -18.38 7.45
C LEU A 239 -4.00 -19.23 6.25
N LEU A 240 -2.69 -19.46 6.11
CA LEU A 240 -2.10 -20.28 5.05
C LEU A 240 -2.62 -21.73 5.11
N ALA A 241 -2.72 -22.32 6.29
CA ALA A 241 -3.26 -23.67 6.47
C ALA A 241 -4.75 -23.76 6.11
N THR A 242 -5.53 -22.73 6.44
CA THR A 242 -6.94 -22.61 6.05
C THR A 242 -7.08 -22.52 4.53
N GLU A 243 -6.30 -21.67 3.88
CA GLU A 243 -6.29 -21.52 2.42
C GLU A 243 -5.84 -22.81 1.72
N LYS A 244 -4.80 -23.48 2.21
CA LYS A 244 -4.38 -24.78 1.71
C LYS A 244 -5.50 -25.81 1.73
N THR A 245 -6.22 -25.90 2.87
CA THR A 245 -7.36 -26.81 3.02
C THR A 245 -8.49 -26.48 2.05
N ARG A 246 -8.83 -25.19 1.92
CA ARG A 246 -9.84 -24.70 0.97
C ARG A 246 -9.48 -25.04 -0.48
N LEU A 247 -8.24 -24.79 -0.89
CA LEU A 247 -7.74 -25.05 -2.24
C LEU A 247 -7.73 -26.56 -2.53
N ALA A 248 -7.30 -27.39 -1.58
CA ALA A 248 -7.30 -28.84 -1.72
C ALA A 248 -8.73 -29.40 -1.87
N ALA A 249 -9.69 -28.88 -1.10
CA ALA A 249 -11.11 -29.23 -1.23
C ALA A 249 -11.67 -28.82 -2.60
N LEU A 250 -11.33 -27.65 -3.10
CA LEU A 250 -11.70 -27.22 -4.45
C LEU A 250 -11.14 -28.16 -5.51
N LEU A 251 -9.89 -28.57 -5.37
CA LEU A 251 -9.25 -29.49 -6.31
C LEU A 251 -9.97 -30.85 -6.36
N THR A 252 -10.37 -31.39 -5.22
CA THR A 252 -11.03 -32.72 -5.14
C THR A 252 -12.48 -32.71 -5.57
N THR A 253 -13.24 -31.67 -5.21
CA THR A 253 -14.70 -31.58 -5.45
C THR A 253 -15.05 -31.01 -6.82
N VAL A 254 -14.25 -30.07 -7.33
CA VAL A 254 -14.60 -29.26 -8.50
C VAL A 254 -13.71 -29.55 -9.72
N ALA A 255 -12.50 -30.11 -9.52
CA ALA A 255 -11.57 -30.40 -10.59
C ALA A 255 -12.14 -31.26 -11.74
N PRO A 256 -12.94 -32.32 -11.49
CA PRO A 256 -13.51 -33.13 -12.58
C PRO A 256 -14.40 -32.33 -13.52
N HIS A 257 -15.09 -31.31 -12.99
CA HIS A 257 -15.97 -30.43 -13.75
C HIS A 257 -15.23 -29.24 -14.36
N LEU A 258 -14.26 -28.65 -13.62
CA LEU A 258 -13.49 -27.50 -14.08
C LEU A 258 -12.54 -27.85 -15.23
N ALA A 259 -11.97 -29.03 -15.24
CA ALA A 259 -11.05 -29.47 -16.29
C ALA A 259 -11.70 -29.46 -17.68
N LEU A 260 -12.98 -29.74 -17.75
CA LEU A 260 -13.75 -29.79 -19.01
C LEU A 260 -14.38 -28.45 -19.40
N THR A 261 -14.75 -27.64 -18.40
CA THR A 261 -15.54 -26.43 -18.65
C THR A 261 -14.75 -25.13 -18.41
N TRP A 262 -13.81 -25.13 -17.46
CA TRP A 262 -13.06 -23.92 -17.05
C TRP A 262 -11.62 -24.25 -16.67
N PRO A 263 -10.78 -24.63 -17.62
CA PRO A 263 -9.37 -25.03 -17.35
C PRO A 263 -8.58 -23.93 -16.64
N ALA A 264 -8.78 -22.66 -16.99
CA ALA A 264 -8.11 -21.52 -16.33
C ALA A 264 -8.41 -21.39 -14.82
N ALA A 265 -9.57 -21.88 -14.35
CA ALA A 265 -9.89 -21.89 -12.92
C ALA A 265 -9.11 -22.99 -12.20
N LEU A 266 -8.94 -24.15 -12.83
CA LEU A 266 -8.14 -25.24 -12.31
C LEU A 266 -6.66 -24.83 -12.24
N ASP A 267 -6.12 -24.25 -13.31
CA ASP A 267 -4.73 -23.74 -13.35
C ASP A 267 -4.47 -22.75 -12.21
N ARG A 268 -5.43 -21.87 -11.92
CA ARG A 268 -5.33 -20.92 -10.80
C ARG A 268 -5.26 -21.63 -9.45
N VAL A 269 -6.08 -22.65 -9.20
CA VAL A 269 -6.05 -23.41 -7.94
C VAL A 269 -4.73 -24.16 -7.80
N MET A 270 -4.25 -24.78 -8.87
CA MET A 270 -2.94 -25.45 -8.87
C MET A 270 -1.79 -24.48 -8.60
N LEU A 271 -1.78 -23.32 -9.26
CA LEU A 271 -0.79 -22.28 -9.03
C LEU A 271 -0.80 -21.80 -7.56
N GLN A 272 -1.97 -21.59 -6.97
CA GLN A 272 -2.08 -21.19 -5.56
C GLN A 272 -1.56 -22.27 -4.61
N LEU A 273 -1.77 -23.55 -4.92
CA LEU A 273 -1.18 -24.66 -4.15
C LEU A 273 0.34 -24.73 -4.28
N ASP A 274 0.90 -24.45 -5.47
CA ASP A 274 2.35 -24.31 -5.65
C ASP A 274 2.90 -23.12 -4.84
N HIS A 275 2.19 -22.01 -4.77
CA HIS A 275 2.53 -20.88 -3.91
C HIS A 275 2.61 -21.30 -2.42
N VAL A 276 1.60 -22.03 -1.93
CA VAL A 276 1.58 -22.56 -0.57
C VAL A 276 2.82 -23.43 -0.31
N LYS A 277 3.12 -24.34 -1.25
CA LYS A 277 4.29 -25.24 -1.15
C LYS A 277 5.61 -24.47 -1.03
N VAL A 278 5.81 -23.43 -1.84
CA VAL A 278 7.04 -22.62 -1.78
C VAL A 278 7.16 -21.88 -0.43
N ILE A 279 6.06 -21.33 0.08
CA ILE A 279 6.05 -20.69 1.41
C ILE A 279 6.40 -21.72 2.50
N GLU A 280 5.77 -22.91 2.50
CA GLU A 280 6.04 -23.96 3.47
C GLU A 280 7.51 -24.43 3.40
N GLN A 281 8.06 -24.58 2.20
CA GLN A 281 9.48 -24.94 1.99
C GLN A 281 10.42 -23.85 2.52
N GLY A 282 10.11 -22.58 2.29
CA GLY A 282 10.87 -21.46 2.84
C GLY A 282 10.85 -21.44 4.37
N LEU A 283 9.68 -21.61 4.97
CA LEU A 283 9.54 -21.68 6.43
C LEU A 283 10.27 -22.87 7.04
N ALA A 284 10.33 -24.00 6.32
CA ALA A 284 11.04 -25.21 6.76
C ALA A 284 12.57 -25.08 6.73
N GLN A 285 13.14 -24.02 6.14
CA GLN A 285 14.57 -23.73 6.22
C GLN A 285 14.99 -23.16 7.58
N GLY A 286 14.04 -22.54 8.30
CA GLY A 286 14.28 -22.04 9.65
C GLY A 286 14.55 -23.18 10.64
N GLY A 287 15.44 -22.93 11.61
CA GLY A 287 15.87 -23.91 12.60
C GLY A 287 16.81 -25.00 12.06
N ARG A 288 17.17 -25.00 10.78
CA ARG A 288 18.11 -25.95 10.16
C ARG A 288 19.51 -25.35 10.07
N ASN A 289 20.53 -26.19 10.15
CA ASN A 289 21.95 -25.79 9.98
C ASN A 289 22.37 -24.61 10.88
N GLY A 290 21.84 -24.51 12.10
CA GLY A 290 22.14 -23.40 13.01
C GLY A 290 21.38 -22.10 12.73
N ARG A 291 20.57 -22.04 11.69
CA ARG A 291 19.73 -20.89 11.39
C ARG A 291 18.65 -20.69 12.45
N PRO A 292 18.19 -19.44 12.69
CA PRO A 292 17.08 -19.15 13.60
C PRO A 292 15.75 -19.66 13.00
N PRO A 293 14.66 -19.65 13.79
CA PRO A 293 13.32 -19.87 13.25
C PRO A 293 13.00 -18.92 12.10
N ALA A 294 12.19 -19.39 11.14
CA ALA A 294 11.66 -18.57 10.09
C ALA A 294 10.25 -18.06 10.44
N TYR A 295 9.94 -16.82 10.07
CA TYR A 295 8.69 -16.15 10.36
C TYR A 295 8.00 -15.69 9.07
N LEU A 296 6.70 -16.01 8.94
CA LEU A 296 5.87 -15.57 7.81
C LEU A 296 5.26 -14.19 8.12
N LEU A 297 5.81 -13.14 7.52
CA LEU A 297 5.38 -11.76 7.76
C LEU A 297 4.14 -11.39 6.95
N SER A 298 4.05 -11.85 5.71
CA SER A 298 2.90 -11.62 4.83
C SER A 298 2.91 -12.61 3.67
N PHE A 299 1.74 -12.80 3.04
CA PHE A 299 1.64 -13.52 1.78
C PHE A 299 0.38 -13.11 1.00
N ASP A 300 0.40 -13.34 -0.31
CA ASP A 300 -0.73 -13.27 -1.23
C ASP A 300 -0.56 -14.41 -2.24
N LEU A 301 -1.57 -15.28 -2.36
CA LEU A 301 -1.52 -16.43 -3.26
C LEU A 301 -2.03 -16.11 -4.67
N ASP A 302 -2.57 -14.91 -4.89
CA ASP A 302 -3.19 -14.55 -6.17
C ASP A 302 -2.16 -14.12 -7.22
N SER A 303 -2.44 -14.44 -8.49
CA SER A 303 -1.66 -14.01 -9.65
C SER A 303 -0.20 -14.51 -9.59
N LEU A 304 0.80 -13.62 -9.53
CA LEU A 304 2.23 -13.98 -9.44
C LEU A 304 2.63 -14.44 -8.03
N GLY A 305 1.75 -14.27 -7.05
CA GLY A 305 2.02 -14.50 -5.65
C GLY A 305 2.95 -13.47 -5.03
N GLN A 306 2.87 -13.34 -3.72
CA GLN A 306 3.77 -12.50 -2.91
C GLN A 306 4.03 -13.20 -1.58
N ALA A 307 5.20 -13.00 -1.00
CA ALA A 307 5.52 -13.45 0.35
C ALA A 307 6.66 -12.63 0.97
N ALA A 308 6.64 -12.51 2.29
CA ALA A 308 7.76 -12.01 3.06
C ALA A 308 8.07 -13.00 4.19
N ILE A 309 9.28 -13.55 4.19
CA ILE A 309 9.74 -14.52 5.17
C ILE A 309 11.04 -14.02 5.78
N SER A 310 11.12 -14.02 7.11
CA SER A 310 12.30 -13.62 7.87
C SER A 310 12.97 -14.83 8.49
N PHE A 311 14.27 -14.95 8.33
CA PHE A 311 15.13 -15.83 9.11
C PHE A 311 15.62 -15.05 10.34
N GLY A 312 15.09 -15.37 11.50
CA GLY A 312 15.24 -14.62 12.74
C GLY A 312 14.09 -13.63 12.98
N ASP A 313 13.90 -13.30 14.26
CA ASP A 313 12.85 -12.37 14.69
C ASP A 313 13.33 -10.92 14.51
N PRO A 314 12.81 -10.16 13.53
CA PRO A 314 13.22 -8.78 13.31
C PRO A 314 12.82 -7.83 14.44
N ASP A 315 11.83 -8.17 15.28
CA ASP A 315 11.47 -7.33 16.44
C ASP A 315 12.50 -7.43 17.58
N ALA A 316 13.24 -8.54 17.63
CA ALA A 316 14.26 -8.80 18.64
C ALA A 316 15.70 -8.60 18.11
N ALA A 317 15.88 -8.43 16.81
CA ALA A 317 17.20 -8.38 16.18
C ALA A 317 17.90 -7.04 16.41
N ASP A 318 19.24 -7.06 16.52
CA ASP A 318 20.07 -5.86 16.54
C ASP A 318 20.33 -5.35 15.10
N ARG A 319 20.31 -6.27 14.14
CA ARG A 319 20.52 -6.04 12.71
C ARG A 319 19.41 -6.71 11.90
N VAL A 320 18.76 -5.95 11.06
CA VAL A 320 17.74 -6.46 10.15
C VAL A 320 18.15 -6.12 8.73
N VAL A 321 18.28 -7.10 7.87
CA VAL A 321 18.45 -6.90 6.43
C VAL A 321 17.20 -7.37 5.69
N THR A 322 16.73 -6.55 4.75
CA THR A 322 15.61 -6.91 3.86
C THR A 322 16.12 -6.98 2.44
N TYR A 323 16.08 -8.16 1.86
CA TYR A 323 16.40 -8.42 0.47
C TYR A 323 15.17 -8.23 -0.42
N VAL A 324 15.31 -7.40 -1.45
CA VAL A 324 14.26 -7.04 -2.42
C VAL A 324 14.67 -7.56 -3.79
N PRO A 325 13.99 -8.60 -4.32
CA PRO A 325 14.33 -9.22 -5.60
C PRO A 325 13.97 -8.36 -6.80
N GLY A 326 14.54 -8.71 -7.96
CA GLY A 326 14.37 -8.01 -9.23
C GLY A 326 13.19 -8.48 -10.06
N MET A 327 13.28 -8.17 -11.37
CA MET A 327 12.28 -8.58 -12.37
C MET A 327 12.21 -10.11 -12.51
N ASN A 328 11.13 -10.59 -13.13
CA ASN A 328 10.82 -12.02 -13.35
C ASN A 328 10.61 -12.84 -12.08
N THR A 329 10.77 -12.26 -10.88
CA THR A 329 10.48 -12.95 -9.63
C THR A 329 8.98 -13.22 -9.51
N ARG A 330 8.63 -14.46 -9.21
CA ARG A 330 7.28 -14.96 -8.92
C ARG A 330 7.34 -15.80 -7.67
N LEU A 331 6.25 -15.96 -6.97
CA LEU A 331 6.26 -16.78 -5.76
C LEU A 331 6.67 -18.25 -6.04
N VAL A 332 6.32 -18.80 -7.20
CA VAL A 332 6.75 -20.16 -7.61
C VAL A 332 8.26 -20.30 -7.77
N SER A 333 8.99 -19.23 -8.08
CA SER A 333 10.46 -19.21 -8.21
C SER A 333 11.17 -18.60 -7.01
N PHE A 334 10.44 -18.16 -5.98
CA PHE A 334 10.97 -17.41 -4.85
C PHE A 334 11.92 -18.21 -3.94
N GLY A 335 12.02 -19.52 -4.14
CA GLY A 335 12.95 -20.39 -3.41
C GLY A 335 14.42 -19.95 -3.49
N GLU A 336 14.85 -19.42 -4.65
CA GLU A 336 16.20 -18.88 -4.82
C GLU A 336 16.42 -17.60 -4.00
N ASP A 337 15.44 -16.71 -4.00
CA ASP A 337 15.50 -15.46 -3.24
C ASP A 337 15.46 -15.71 -1.73
N LEU A 338 14.71 -16.73 -1.30
CA LEU A 338 14.74 -17.21 0.08
C LEU A 338 16.12 -17.74 0.45
N ASN A 339 16.77 -18.49 -0.45
CA ASN A 339 18.13 -18.97 -0.23
C ASN A 339 19.14 -17.82 -0.13
N ARG A 340 19.03 -16.77 -0.97
CA ARG A 340 19.88 -15.58 -0.88
C ARG A 340 19.78 -14.89 0.49
N ALA A 341 18.56 -14.72 1.01
CA ALA A 341 18.38 -14.19 2.36
C ALA A 341 18.95 -15.11 3.44
N ALA A 342 18.82 -16.42 3.27
CA ALA A 342 19.31 -17.41 4.22
C ALA A 342 20.85 -17.46 4.26
N VAL A 343 21.53 -17.51 3.10
CA VAL A 343 23.01 -17.52 3.05
C VAL A 343 23.60 -16.19 3.51
N LEU A 344 22.92 -15.09 3.27
CA LEU A 344 23.33 -13.78 3.83
C LEU A 344 23.22 -13.78 5.36
N TRP A 345 22.18 -14.40 5.92
CA TRP A 345 22.10 -14.60 7.37
C TRP A 345 23.26 -15.46 7.88
N ASP A 346 23.53 -16.60 7.23
CA ASP A 346 24.61 -17.52 7.61
C ASP A 346 25.95 -16.79 7.65
N GLN A 347 26.28 -16.04 6.60
CA GLN A 347 27.55 -15.32 6.49
C GLN A 347 27.64 -14.16 7.49
N ALA A 348 26.55 -13.43 7.71
CA ALA A 348 26.52 -12.35 8.70
C ALA A 348 26.67 -12.89 10.12
N HIS A 349 25.98 -13.98 10.44
CA HIS A 349 26.13 -14.66 11.72
C HIS A 349 27.53 -15.22 11.94
N TYR A 350 28.15 -15.80 10.91
CA TYR A 350 29.52 -16.30 10.98
C TYR A 350 30.51 -15.20 11.40
N PHE A 351 30.39 -13.99 10.85
CA PHE A 351 31.26 -12.86 11.20
C PHE A 351 30.87 -12.13 12.49
N ALA A 352 29.68 -12.32 13.01
CA ALA A 352 29.20 -11.68 14.22
C ALA A 352 28.25 -12.58 15.03
N PRO A 353 28.75 -13.71 15.57
CA PRO A 353 27.89 -14.72 16.23
C PRO A 353 27.21 -14.21 17.50
N GLY A 354 27.69 -13.10 18.06
CA GLY A 354 27.09 -12.45 19.24
C GLY A 354 25.98 -11.46 18.90
N GLN A 355 25.76 -11.14 17.62
CA GLN A 355 24.69 -10.23 17.19
C GLN A 355 23.42 -11.02 16.85
N ARG A 356 22.27 -10.48 17.26
CA ARG A 356 20.97 -10.99 16.83
C ARG A 356 20.66 -10.40 15.45
N ILE A 357 20.60 -11.25 14.46
CA ILE A 357 20.42 -10.88 13.05
C ILE A 357 19.08 -11.44 12.57
N ALA A 358 18.34 -10.64 11.81
CA ALA A 358 17.20 -11.09 11.03
C ALA A 358 17.44 -10.76 9.55
N SER A 359 17.21 -11.74 8.68
CA SER A 359 17.32 -11.59 7.23
C SER A 359 15.97 -11.90 6.58
N ILE A 360 15.40 -10.91 5.92
CA ILE A 360 14.07 -10.96 5.32
C ILE A 360 14.20 -11.10 3.82
N ALA A 361 13.65 -12.18 3.23
CA ALA A 361 13.34 -12.21 1.81
C ALA A 361 11.96 -11.59 1.59
N TRP A 362 11.90 -10.52 0.79
CA TRP A 362 10.66 -9.76 0.61
C TRP A 362 10.23 -9.68 -0.85
N LEU A 363 9.19 -10.43 -1.21
CA LEU A 363 8.47 -10.31 -2.48
C LEU A 363 7.08 -9.70 -2.18
N GLY A 364 7.04 -8.44 -1.79
CA GLY A 364 5.79 -7.72 -1.47
C GLY A 364 5.28 -6.86 -2.63
N TYR A 365 5.68 -7.17 -3.85
CA TYR A 365 5.23 -6.49 -5.06
C TYR A 365 5.14 -7.46 -6.24
N ARG A 366 4.37 -7.09 -7.25
CA ARG A 366 4.30 -7.85 -8.51
C ARG A 366 5.43 -7.40 -9.42
N ALA A 367 6.54 -8.14 -9.38
CA ALA A 367 7.71 -7.84 -10.20
C ALA A 367 7.35 -7.84 -11.70
N PRO A 368 7.93 -6.94 -12.51
CA PRO A 368 7.73 -6.95 -13.94
C PRO A 368 8.17 -8.28 -14.53
N GLN A 369 7.37 -8.80 -15.46
CA GLN A 369 7.71 -10.01 -16.21
C GLN A 369 8.12 -9.59 -17.61
N VAL A 370 9.32 -9.98 -18.02
CA VAL A 370 9.78 -9.75 -19.39
C VAL A 370 9.18 -10.85 -20.26
N ASP A 371 8.16 -10.47 -21.00
CA ASP A 371 7.71 -11.25 -22.14
C ASP A 371 8.40 -10.65 -23.38
N TRP A 372 9.24 -11.42 -24.05
CA TRP A 372 10.04 -10.96 -25.20
C TRP A 372 9.18 -10.47 -26.37
N TYR A 373 7.86 -10.66 -26.29
CA TYR A 373 6.94 -10.43 -27.40
C TYR A 373 6.07 -9.19 -27.31
N LEU A 374 5.80 -8.60 -26.14
CA LEU A 374 4.98 -7.37 -26.05
C LEU A 374 5.23 -6.58 -24.75
N PRO A 375 5.57 -5.29 -24.80
CA PRO A 375 5.56 -4.40 -23.65
C PRO A 375 4.11 -4.10 -23.25
N VAL A 376 3.62 -4.74 -22.20
CA VAL A 376 2.30 -4.41 -21.62
C VAL A 376 2.46 -3.23 -20.67
N PRO A 377 1.75 -2.10 -20.87
CA PRO A 377 1.80 -0.96 -19.96
C PRO A 377 1.50 -1.38 -18.51
N GLY A 378 2.37 -0.95 -17.56
CA GLY A 378 2.26 -1.28 -16.13
C GLY A 378 2.77 -2.67 -15.72
N ARG A 379 3.19 -3.51 -16.68
CA ARG A 379 3.88 -4.80 -16.43
C ARG A 379 5.28 -4.86 -17.08
N SER A 380 5.61 -3.89 -17.89
CA SER A 380 6.91 -3.80 -18.57
C SER A 380 7.93 -3.20 -17.63
N VAL A 381 9.17 -3.72 -17.68
CA VAL A 381 10.37 -3.08 -17.10
C VAL A 381 10.62 -1.68 -17.67
N ALA A 382 9.90 -1.31 -18.75
CA ALA A 382 9.96 0.01 -19.34
C ALA A 382 9.19 1.08 -18.55
N THR A 383 8.40 0.72 -17.54
CA THR A 383 7.59 1.65 -16.75
C THR A 383 7.83 1.49 -15.25
N ASP A 384 7.82 2.60 -14.52
CA ASP A 384 8.01 2.65 -13.06
C ASP A 384 6.82 2.12 -12.24
N GLY A 385 5.69 1.81 -12.87
CA GLY A 385 4.44 1.53 -12.18
C GLY A 385 4.48 0.34 -11.20
N ALA A 386 5.28 -0.68 -11.49
CA ALA A 386 5.49 -1.80 -10.56
C ALA A 386 6.37 -1.37 -9.38
N ALA A 387 7.43 -0.58 -9.65
CA ALA A 387 8.32 -0.05 -8.62
C ALA A 387 7.58 0.93 -7.70
N ASP A 388 6.70 1.79 -8.21
CA ASP A 388 5.91 2.72 -7.40
C ASP A 388 4.97 1.99 -6.42
N LYS A 389 4.35 0.90 -6.87
CA LYS A 389 3.52 0.05 -5.99
C LYS A 389 4.38 -0.68 -4.97
N GLY A 390 5.48 -1.28 -5.41
CA GLY A 390 6.44 -1.96 -4.56
C GLY A 390 7.05 -1.05 -3.51
N ALA A 391 7.41 0.16 -3.89
CA ALA A 391 7.96 1.17 -2.98
C ALA A 391 7.00 1.51 -1.83
N ARG A 392 5.70 1.64 -2.12
CA ARG A 392 4.69 1.88 -1.08
C ARG A 392 4.57 0.72 -0.11
N THR A 393 4.46 -0.51 -0.62
CA THR A 393 4.35 -1.69 0.26
C THR A 393 5.63 -1.95 1.04
N LEU A 394 6.81 -1.68 0.46
CA LEU A 394 8.08 -1.77 1.16
C LEU A 394 8.24 -0.69 2.25
N ALA A 395 7.79 0.54 1.97
CA ALA A 395 7.76 1.61 2.96
C ALA A 395 6.84 1.28 4.15
N SER A 396 5.69 0.64 3.89
CA SER A 396 4.79 0.17 4.95
C SER A 396 5.44 -0.92 5.82
N LEU A 397 6.09 -1.93 5.21
CA LEU A 397 6.84 -2.94 5.96
C LEU A 397 7.86 -2.27 6.90
N VAL A 398 8.62 -1.31 6.39
CA VAL A 398 9.64 -0.60 7.20
C VAL A 398 9.00 0.21 8.32
N ASP A 399 7.88 0.91 8.05
CA ASP A 399 7.11 1.59 9.10
C ASP A 399 6.68 0.59 10.19
N GLY A 400 6.30 -0.64 9.80
CA GLY A 400 5.98 -1.75 10.71
C GLY A 400 7.16 -2.19 11.56
N LEU A 401 8.30 -2.50 10.93
CA LEU A 401 9.53 -2.90 11.62
C LEU A 401 10.00 -1.82 12.61
N ARG A 402 9.93 -0.55 12.23
CA ARG A 402 10.26 0.56 13.14
C ARG A 402 9.28 0.68 14.30
N ALA A 403 7.98 0.41 14.09
CA ALA A 403 6.95 0.54 15.12
C ALA A 403 7.04 -0.58 16.17
N THR A 404 7.36 -1.80 15.78
CA THR A 404 7.49 -2.94 16.68
C THR A 404 8.80 -2.91 17.46
N HIS A 405 9.85 -2.37 16.87
CA HIS A 405 11.19 -2.22 17.49
C HIS A 405 11.30 -1.05 18.49
N ALA A 406 10.40 -0.07 18.41
CA ALA A 406 10.47 1.17 19.20
C ALA A 406 10.63 0.96 20.74
N PRO A 407 10.07 -0.09 21.37
CA PRO A 407 10.20 -0.29 22.82
C PRO A 407 11.57 -0.83 23.25
N SER A 408 12.29 -1.55 22.38
CA SER A 408 13.53 -2.27 22.71
C SER A 408 14.80 -1.55 22.31
N GLY A 409 14.69 -0.42 21.58
CA GLY A 409 15.83 0.33 21.09
C GLY A 409 16.02 0.24 19.58
N LYS A 410 17.24 0.31 19.10
CA LYS A 410 17.51 0.71 17.72
C LYS A 410 18.04 -0.47 16.91
N ALA A 411 17.16 -1.29 16.31
CA ALA A 411 17.65 -2.13 15.23
C ALA A 411 18.22 -1.26 14.11
N LYS A 412 19.34 -1.70 13.56
CA LYS A 412 19.86 -1.16 12.30
C LYS A 412 19.19 -1.86 11.14
N LEU A 413 18.51 -1.10 10.30
CA LEU A 413 17.85 -1.62 9.11
C LEU A 413 18.71 -1.40 7.88
N THR A 414 19.08 -2.49 7.21
CA THR A 414 19.76 -2.51 5.91
C THR A 414 18.76 -2.95 4.85
N MET A 415 18.58 -2.16 3.80
CA MET A 415 17.74 -2.53 2.67
C MET A 415 18.64 -2.88 1.49
N LEU A 416 18.52 -4.10 1.01
CA LEU A 416 19.33 -4.68 -0.08
C LEU A 416 18.45 -4.88 -1.32
N GLY A 417 18.60 -4.02 -2.30
CA GLY A 417 17.92 -4.11 -3.60
C GLY A 417 18.80 -4.81 -4.63
N HIS A 418 18.24 -5.81 -5.31
CA HIS A 418 18.89 -6.49 -6.43
C HIS A 418 18.18 -6.18 -7.73
N SER A 419 18.91 -5.84 -8.78
CA SER A 419 18.33 -5.62 -10.09
C SER A 419 17.20 -4.57 -10.03
N TYR A 420 16.04 -4.83 -10.63
CA TYR A 420 14.86 -3.97 -10.53
C TYR A 420 14.41 -3.70 -9.08
N GLY A 421 14.74 -4.58 -8.13
CA GLY A 421 14.52 -4.35 -6.69
C GLY A 421 15.28 -3.15 -6.13
N SER A 422 16.37 -2.73 -6.79
CA SER A 422 17.09 -1.48 -6.45
C SER A 422 16.22 -0.25 -6.69
N LEU A 423 15.49 -0.21 -7.82
CA LEU A 423 14.55 0.87 -8.10
C LEU A 423 13.40 0.91 -7.09
N VAL A 424 12.84 -0.26 -6.72
CA VAL A 424 11.81 -0.36 -5.67
C VAL A 424 12.33 0.20 -4.35
N THR A 425 13.54 -0.19 -3.97
CA THR A 425 14.20 0.22 -2.72
C THR A 425 14.51 1.72 -2.71
N GLY A 426 15.06 2.25 -3.80
CA GLY A 426 15.36 3.68 -3.93
C GLY A 426 14.10 4.55 -3.86
N LYS A 427 13.05 4.18 -4.59
CA LYS A 427 11.75 4.88 -4.52
C LYS A 427 11.12 4.80 -3.13
N ALA A 428 11.26 3.69 -2.41
CA ALA A 428 10.77 3.56 -1.04
C ALA A 428 11.57 4.45 -0.07
N ALA A 429 12.88 4.59 -0.27
CA ALA A 429 13.73 5.49 0.51
C ALA A 429 13.29 6.95 0.36
N VAL A 430 12.99 7.39 -0.86
CA VAL A 430 12.46 8.73 -1.14
C VAL A 430 11.10 8.97 -0.46
N LEU A 431 10.25 7.94 -0.32
CA LEU A 431 8.96 8.05 0.38
C LEU A 431 9.11 8.23 1.91
N ARG A 432 10.25 7.85 2.49
CA ARG A 432 10.50 7.86 3.96
C ARG A 432 11.89 8.43 4.29
N PRO A 433 12.22 9.65 3.87
CA PRO A 433 13.55 10.23 4.08
C PRO A 433 13.91 10.27 5.57
N GLY A 434 15.12 9.84 5.90
CA GLY A 434 15.63 9.78 7.28
C GLY A 434 15.02 8.69 8.18
N ARG A 435 14.06 7.89 7.65
CA ARG A 435 13.36 6.85 8.43
C ARG A 435 13.34 5.49 7.77
N PHE A 436 13.56 5.40 6.47
CA PHE A 436 13.44 4.17 5.70
C PHE A 436 14.49 3.15 6.12
N ALA A 437 15.76 3.50 6.02
CA ALA A 437 16.87 2.61 6.32
C ALA A 437 17.97 3.33 7.06
N ASP A 438 18.81 2.57 7.78
CA ASP A 438 20.08 3.04 8.28
C ASP A 438 21.18 2.88 7.22
N GLU A 439 21.01 1.90 6.32
CA GLU A 439 21.92 1.60 5.20
C GLU A 439 21.14 1.10 3.99
N LEU A 440 21.62 1.49 2.81
CA LEU A 440 21.13 1.02 1.53
C LEU A 440 22.25 0.28 0.81
N VAL A 441 21.91 -0.87 0.23
CA VAL A 441 22.84 -1.66 -0.59
C VAL A 441 22.15 -1.96 -1.92
N PHE A 442 22.82 -1.70 -3.02
CA PHE A 442 22.34 -1.98 -4.36
C PHE A 442 23.32 -2.90 -5.08
N VAL A 443 22.81 -3.98 -5.66
CA VAL A 443 23.61 -4.93 -6.45
C VAL A 443 22.99 -5.16 -7.81
N GLY A 444 23.78 -5.13 -8.87
CA GLY A 444 23.32 -5.27 -10.26
C GLY A 444 22.21 -4.30 -10.60
N SER A 445 22.36 -3.03 -10.26
CA SER A 445 21.29 -2.04 -10.27
C SER A 445 21.14 -1.34 -11.62
N PRO A 446 19.92 -1.28 -12.22
CA PRO A 446 19.67 -0.47 -13.43
C PRO A 446 19.37 1.00 -13.12
N GLY A 447 19.68 1.47 -11.91
CA GLY A 447 19.32 2.77 -11.36
C GLY A 447 18.29 2.66 -10.23
N VAL A 448 18.23 3.68 -9.37
CA VAL A 448 17.45 3.68 -8.12
C VAL A 448 16.39 4.79 -8.08
N GLY A 449 16.15 5.47 -9.19
CA GLY A 449 15.12 6.51 -9.31
C GLY A 449 15.54 7.91 -8.87
N VAL A 450 16.82 8.11 -8.54
CA VAL A 450 17.42 9.40 -8.18
C VAL A 450 18.75 9.59 -8.88
N TRP A 451 19.30 10.81 -8.85
CA TRP A 451 20.56 11.14 -9.53
C TRP A 451 21.77 11.07 -8.59
N LYS A 452 21.55 11.20 -7.27
CA LYS A 452 22.62 11.19 -6.26
C LYS A 452 22.22 10.42 -5.02
N ALA A 453 23.19 9.79 -4.36
CA ALA A 453 22.99 9.03 -3.13
C ALA A 453 22.36 9.84 -1.99
N GLU A 454 22.67 11.15 -1.93
CA GLU A 454 22.12 12.06 -0.90
C GLU A 454 20.60 12.22 -0.98
N GLU A 455 20.00 12.06 -2.18
CA GLU A 455 18.55 12.16 -2.40
C GLU A 455 17.78 10.98 -1.80
N LEU A 456 18.48 9.89 -1.46
CA LEU A 456 17.88 8.71 -0.83
C LEU A 456 17.58 8.91 0.68
N GLY A 457 17.97 10.03 1.25
CA GLY A 457 17.60 10.40 2.61
C GLY A 457 18.24 9.53 3.71
N VAL A 458 19.33 8.82 3.44
CA VAL A 458 20.16 8.15 4.45
C VAL A 458 21.40 8.97 4.77
N ALA A 459 22.05 8.66 5.90
CA ALA A 459 23.26 9.39 6.32
C ALA A 459 24.38 9.25 5.27
N PRO A 460 25.24 10.27 5.09
CA PRO A 460 26.37 10.21 4.17
C PRO A 460 27.24 8.96 4.38
N GLY A 461 27.66 8.32 3.28
CA GLY A 461 28.47 7.12 3.30
C GLY A 461 27.74 5.84 3.74
N LYS A 462 26.38 5.86 3.72
CA LYS A 462 25.51 4.74 4.06
C LYS A 462 24.78 4.13 2.85
N VAL A 463 25.15 4.55 1.67
CA VAL A 463 24.74 3.93 0.40
C VAL A 463 25.91 3.15 -0.16
N TRP A 464 25.70 1.87 -0.43
CA TRP A 464 26.69 0.92 -0.91
C TRP A 464 26.24 0.35 -2.26
N VAL A 465 27.21 0.11 -3.15
CA VAL A 465 26.97 -0.45 -4.47
C VAL A 465 27.98 -1.55 -4.78
N GLY A 466 27.46 -2.69 -5.20
CA GLY A 466 28.25 -3.79 -5.77
C GLY A 466 27.82 -4.05 -7.19
N GLU A 467 28.77 -4.07 -8.11
CA GLU A 467 28.56 -4.30 -9.51
C GLU A 467 29.61 -5.29 -10.03
N ALA A 468 29.16 -6.42 -10.55
CA ALA A 468 30.04 -7.42 -11.14
C ALA A 468 30.47 -6.94 -12.53
N ALA A 469 31.77 -6.99 -12.82
CA ALA A 469 32.24 -6.75 -14.18
C ALA A 469 31.56 -7.74 -15.15
N GLY A 470 31.00 -7.23 -16.24
CA GLY A 470 30.22 -8.04 -17.19
C GLY A 470 28.75 -8.27 -16.82
N ASP A 471 28.24 -7.65 -15.77
CA ASP A 471 26.80 -7.56 -15.51
C ASP A 471 26.16 -6.52 -16.47
N PRO A 472 25.36 -6.93 -17.46
CA PRO A 472 24.83 -6.00 -18.44
C PRO A 472 23.76 -5.06 -17.87
N VAL A 473 23.27 -5.31 -16.66
CA VAL A 473 22.17 -4.53 -16.09
C VAL A 473 22.65 -3.22 -15.51
N GLY A 474 23.85 -3.17 -14.92
CA GLY A 474 24.48 -1.94 -14.41
C GLY A 474 24.66 -0.88 -15.50
N ASP A 475 25.09 -1.30 -16.67
CA ASP A 475 25.34 -0.41 -17.83
C ASP A 475 24.08 0.29 -18.37
N PHE A 476 22.88 -0.14 -18.00
CA PHE A 476 21.65 0.40 -18.56
C PHE A 476 21.21 1.75 -17.99
N ALA A 477 21.70 2.19 -16.83
CA ALA A 477 21.41 3.49 -16.16
C ALA A 477 20.00 4.06 -16.48
N ARG A 478 18.98 3.20 -16.49
CA ARG A 478 17.66 3.53 -17.05
C ARG A 478 16.80 4.39 -16.12
N TYR A 479 17.07 4.30 -14.82
CA TYR A 479 16.22 4.88 -13.77
C TYR A 479 17.00 5.86 -12.89
N GLY A 480 17.46 6.96 -13.47
CA GLY A 480 18.34 7.92 -12.82
C GLY A 480 19.79 7.71 -13.20
N ASN A 481 20.73 8.16 -12.36
CA ASN A 481 22.14 7.89 -12.56
C ASN A 481 22.48 6.44 -12.19
N ASP A 482 23.55 5.91 -12.78
CA ASP A 482 24.10 4.63 -12.38
C ASP A 482 24.63 4.74 -10.94
N PRO A 483 24.14 3.91 -10.00
CA PRO A 483 24.65 3.94 -8.64
C PRO A 483 26.14 3.52 -8.52
N GLY A 484 26.65 2.79 -9.52
CA GLY A 484 28.06 2.42 -9.64
C GLY A 484 28.97 3.55 -10.12
N ASP A 485 28.43 4.64 -10.67
CA ASP A 485 29.20 5.80 -11.11
C ASP A 485 29.67 6.66 -9.91
N ASP A 486 30.91 7.15 -9.95
CA ASP A 486 31.47 7.99 -8.90
C ASP A 486 30.65 9.26 -8.64
N SER A 487 30.00 9.80 -9.69
CA SER A 487 29.15 10.99 -9.62
C SER A 487 27.86 10.77 -8.81
N PHE A 488 27.45 9.51 -8.62
CA PHE A 488 26.31 9.16 -7.78
C PHE A 488 26.61 9.34 -6.29
N GLY A 489 27.87 9.10 -5.88
CA GLY A 489 28.33 9.32 -4.50
C GLY A 489 28.03 8.16 -3.54
N ALA A 490 27.81 6.94 -4.02
CA ALA A 490 27.76 5.74 -3.21
C ALA A 490 29.15 5.19 -2.90
N ARG A 491 29.26 4.33 -1.87
CA ARG A 491 30.48 3.57 -1.58
C ARG A 491 30.45 2.27 -2.38
N ARG A 492 31.46 2.05 -3.19
CA ARG A 492 31.60 0.78 -3.93
C ARG A 492 32.21 -0.29 -3.03
N PHE A 493 31.84 -1.53 -3.24
CA PHE A 493 32.49 -2.70 -2.69
C PHE A 493 32.79 -3.70 -3.79
N TYR A 494 33.86 -4.48 -3.59
CA TYR A 494 34.31 -5.46 -4.55
C TYR A 494 33.29 -6.59 -4.74
N VAL A 495 33.09 -6.94 -5.99
CA VAL A 495 32.32 -8.10 -6.46
C VAL A 495 33.17 -8.84 -7.46
N GLU A 496 33.11 -10.17 -7.47
CA GLU A 496 33.83 -11.00 -8.41
C GLU A 496 33.43 -10.70 -9.87
N ASP A 497 34.39 -10.81 -10.75
CA ASP A 497 34.17 -10.66 -12.19
C ASP A 497 33.29 -11.81 -12.71
N GLY A 498 32.27 -11.46 -13.46
CA GLY A 498 31.43 -12.42 -14.15
C GLY A 498 32.08 -12.95 -15.44
N PRO A 499 31.60 -14.08 -15.99
CA PRO A 499 32.02 -14.52 -17.30
C PRO A 499 31.64 -13.45 -18.35
N PHE A 500 32.63 -13.13 -19.20
CA PHE A 500 32.52 -12.07 -20.19
C PHE A 500 31.38 -12.34 -21.18
N TYR A 501 30.45 -11.40 -21.26
CA TYR A 501 29.34 -11.22 -22.21
C TYR A 501 28.43 -12.44 -22.56
N LEU A 502 27.13 -12.15 -22.59
CA LEU A 502 26.00 -12.93 -23.10
C LEU A 502 25.28 -13.87 -22.12
N THR A 503 25.65 -13.94 -20.85
CA THR A 503 24.85 -14.66 -19.87
C THR A 503 24.54 -13.78 -18.68
N PHE A 504 23.27 -13.73 -18.25
CA PHE A 504 22.86 -13.08 -16.98
C PHE A 504 23.46 -13.78 -15.75
N LYS A 505 24.49 -14.62 -15.90
CA LYS A 505 25.15 -15.30 -14.79
C LYS A 505 25.88 -14.30 -13.89
N ALA A 506 26.55 -13.29 -14.48
CA ALA A 506 27.19 -12.21 -13.73
C ALA A 506 26.20 -11.48 -12.81
N HIS A 507 24.94 -11.34 -13.28
CA HIS A 507 23.86 -10.69 -12.54
C HIS A 507 23.40 -11.44 -11.28
N SER A 508 23.93 -12.64 -11.00
CA SER A 508 23.55 -13.49 -9.85
C SER A 508 24.73 -13.86 -8.94
N LEU A 509 25.95 -13.44 -9.25
CA LEU A 509 27.16 -13.82 -8.51
C LEU A 509 27.25 -13.27 -7.08
N TYR A 510 26.46 -12.26 -6.76
CA TYR A 510 26.54 -11.55 -5.48
C TYR A 510 26.34 -12.42 -4.24
N TRP A 511 25.79 -13.63 -4.40
CA TRP A 511 25.49 -14.59 -3.33
C TRP A 511 26.21 -15.94 -3.48
N ASP A 512 27.18 -16.04 -4.39
CA ASP A 512 27.93 -17.27 -4.54
C ASP A 512 28.66 -17.61 -3.23
N ASP A 513 28.65 -18.90 -2.87
CA ASP A 513 29.28 -19.37 -1.65
C ASP A 513 30.77 -18.98 -1.63
N ASP A 514 31.25 -18.52 -0.48
CA ASP A 514 32.62 -18.06 -0.26
C ASP A 514 33.06 -16.83 -1.11
N SER A 515 32.16 -16.21 -1.87
CA SER A 515 32.48 -15.01 -2.63
C SER A 515 32.84 -13.83 -1.71
N GLU A 516 33.71 -12.96 -2.21
CA GLU A 516 34.05 -11.72 -1.50
C GLU A 516 32.84 -10.77 -1.46
N SER A 517 32.01 -10.82 -2.50
CA SER A 517 30.75 -10.09 -2.56
C SER A 517 29.82 -10.45 -1.38
N LEU A 518 29.57 -11.74 -1.13
CA LEU A 518 28.74 -12.18 -0.01
C LEU A 518 29.36 -11.80 1.34
N LYS A 519 30.70 -11.88 1.49
CA LYS A 519 31.41 -11.42 2.68
C LYS A 519 31.24 -9.92 2.90
N ASN A 520 31.35 -9.12 1.84
CA ASN A 520 31.14 -7.68 1.88
C ASN A 520 29.71 -7.32 2.29
N LEU A 521 28.71 -8.00 1.71
CA LEU A 521 27.30 -7.83 2.11
C LEU A 521 27.12 -8.12 3.60
N ALA A 522 27.68 -9.21 4.10
CA ALA A 522 27.62 -9.58 5.51
C ALA A 522 28.32 -8.55 6.42
N HIS A 523 29.48 -8.04 6.02
CA HIS A 523 30.18 -6.98 6.75
C HIS A 523 29.39 -5.68 6.80
N ILE A 524 28.73 -5.29 5.71
CA ILE A 524 27.84 -4.10 5.68
C ILE A 524 26.68 -4.29 6.66
N VAL A 525 25.97 -5.43 6.59
CA VAL A 525 24.86 -5.76 7.50
C VAL A 525 25.30 -5.67 8.96
N ASN A 526 26.48 -6.20 9.29
CA ASN A 526 27.03 -6.18 10.64
C ASN A 526 27.58 -4.82 11.09
N GLY A 527 27.69 -3.85 10.17
CA GLY A 527 28.32 -2.56 10.45
C GLY A 527 29.85 -2.61 10.53
N ASN A 528 30.47 -3.66 10.00
CA ASN A 528 31.93 -3.88 10.02
C ASN A 528 32.60 -3.25 8.79
N TYR A 529 32.32 -1.99 8.52
CA TYR A 529 32.70 -1.27 7.28
C TYR A 529 34.19 -1.24 6.97
N ARG A 530 35.07 -1.39 8.00
CA ARG A 530 36.53 -1.46 7.79
C ARG A 530 36.99 -2.77 7.14
N LYS A 531 36.14 -3.79 7.13
CA LYS A 531 36.42 -5.10 6.53
C LYS A 531 35.82 -5.24 5.14
N VAL A 532 35.07 -4.24 4.70
CA VAL A 532 34.52 -4.19 3.33
C VAL A 532 35.67 -3.88 2.38
N THR A 533 35.90 -4.74 1.41
CA THR A 533 36.88 -4.56 0.33
C THR A 533 36.25 -3.72 -0.80
N SER A 534 37.06 -2.91 -1.49
CA SER A 534 36.64 -2.03 -2.60
C SER A 534 37.50 -2.28 -3.84
#